data_cce8d14bb1f9ef976aca939dadcbea28
#
_entry.id   cce8d14bb1f9ef976aca939dadcbea28
#
_cell.length_a   1.000
_cell.length_b   1.000
_cell.length_c   1.000
_cell.angle_alpha   90.00
_cell.angle_beta   90.00
_cell.angle_gamma   90.00
#
_symmetry.space_group_name_H-M   'P 1'
#
loop_
_entity.id
_entity.type
_entity.pdbx_description
1 polymer ?
#
loop_
_entity_poly.entity_id
_entity_poly.type
_entity_poly.pdbx_seq_one_letter_code
_entity_poly.pdbx_strand_id
1 'polypeptide(L)'
;PMTAVNENALCVTRDGEIFLGGTQGMISFHEMELNFTPKPYKIILSRLIVNGTEIQVGDETGILQQALYCTPEITLNADQSMFSIEFATSNYVAANKDDIIYKLEGFSNDWNSARGLHNITYTNLNAGTHNLIIKPNGKDESLCPQVHLTIHVLPPYYKTPLAYLIYLIVTGILLWYLVRTYKSRIKLRESLKYEQKHIRDVEALNQSKLRFFTNISHEFRTP
;
A
#
# COMPACT_ATOMS: atom_id res chain seq x y z
N PRO A 1 46.96 15.81 -11.90
CA PRO A 1 45.84 16.57 -11.43
C PRO A 1 46.35 17.56 -10.39
N MET A 2 46.09 18.85 -10.65
CA MET A 2 46.46 19.93 -9.76
C MET A 2 45.60 19.86 -8.50
N THR A 3 46.18 19.69 -7.33
CA THR A 3 45.46 19.43 -6.09
C THR A 3 45.11 20.71 -5.29
N ALA A 4 45.81 21.80 -5.61
CA ALA A 4 45.50 23.10 -5.00
C ALA A 4 45.93 24.26 -5.92
N VAL A 5 45.09 25.24 -6.07
CA VAL A 5 45.40 26.51 -6.76
C VAL A 5 45.78 27.51 -5.69
N ASN A 6 46.86 28.28 -5.92
CA ASN A 6 47.28 29.33 -5.01
C ASN A 6 46.34 30.56 -5.12
N GLU A 7 46.04 31.18 -4.00
CA GLU A 7 45.32 32.43 -4.02
C GLU A 7 46.09 33.48 -4.83
N ASN A 8 45.35 34.24 -5.69
CA ASN A 8 45.91 35.23 -6.59
C ASN A 8 46.85 34.73 -7.71
N ALA A 9 46.95 33.43 -7.96
CA ALA A 9 47.71 32.85 -9.04
C ALA A 9 46.88 32.67 -10.33
N LEU A 10 46.01 33.61 -10.64
CA LEU A 10 45.18 33.64 -11.86
C LEU A 10 45.64 34.83 -12.71
N CYS A 11 45.90 34.56 -13.99
CA CYS A 11 46.18 35.59 -15.00
C CYS A 11 45.42 35.23 -16.30
N VAL A 12 44.81 36.27 -16.89
CA VAL A 12 44.12 36.13 -18.19
C VAL A 12 44.86 37.04 -19.18
N THR A 13 45.30 36.46 -20.28
CA THR A 13 45.98 37.19 -21.37
C THR A 13 44.96 37.92 -22.24
N ARG A 14 45.46 38.85 -23.09
CA ARG A 14 44.58 39.55 -24.04
C ARG A 14 43.93 38.63 -25.09
N ASP A 15 44.53 37.49 -25.32
CA ASP A 15 44.05 36.49 -26.27
C ASP A 15 43.04 35.53 -25.66
N GLY A 16 42.67 35.71 -24.41
CA GLY A 16 41.68 34.89 -23.70
C GLY A 16 42.25 33.58 -23.10
N GLU A 17 43.60 33.44 -23.05
CA GLU A 17 44.23 32.34 -22.36
C GLU A 17 44.29 32.55 -20.87
N ILE A 18 43.82 31.60 -20.10
CA ILE A 18 43.75 31.61 -18.65
C ILE A 18 44.89 30.78 -18.08
N PHE A 19 45.69 31.37 -17.22
CA PHE A 19 46.78 30.74 -16.48
C PHE A 19 46.41 30.57 -15.04
N LEU A 20 46.48 29.33 -14.53
CA LEU A 20 46.24 28.99 -13.12
C LEU A 20 47.54 28.41 -12.53
N GLY A 21 48.08 29.09 -11.52
CA GLY A 21 49.26 28.66 -10.77
C GLY A 21 48.86 27.85 -9.53
N GLY A 22 49.54 26.72 -9.30
CA GLY A 22 49.36 25.93 -8.10
C GLY A 22 50.69 25.43 -7.55
N THR A 23 50.65 24.73 -6.44
CA THR A 23 51.81 24.20 -5.73
C THR A 23 52.65 23.18 -6.54
N GLN A 24 52.08 22.60 -7.60
CA GLN A 24 52.74 21.58 -8.41
C GLN A 24 52.96 22.01 -9.87
N GLY A 25 52.77 23.28 -10.17
CA GLY A 25 52.96 23.80 -11.52
C GLY A 25 51.89 24.81 -11.93
N MET A 26 51.83 25.06 -13.21
CA MET A 26 50.90 25.99 -13.84
C MET A 26 50.11 25.25 -14.92
N ILE A 27 48.82 25.56 -15.03
CA ILE A 27 47.95 25.07 -16.11
C ILE A 27 47.55 26.31 -16.93
N SER A 28 47.58 26.18 -18.25
CA SER A 28 46.98 27.17 -19.15
C SER A 28 45.90 26.51 -20.00
N PHE A 29 44.85 27.25 -20.31
CA PHE A 29 43.75 26.85 -21.19
C PHE A 29 43.01 28.07 -21.72
N HIS A 30 42.39 27.92 -22.87
CA HIS A 30 41.50 28.91 -23.42
C HIS A 30 40.06 28.66 -22.93
N GLU A 31 39.31 29.72 -22.69
CA GLU A 31 37.90 29.61 -22.25
C GLU A 31 37.08 28.75 -23.23
N MET A 32 37.35 28.83 -24.52
CA MET A 32 36.69 28.02 -25.55
C MET A 32 37.05 26.52 -25.49
N GLU A 33 38.18 26.14 -24.87
CA GLU A 33 38.58 24.74 -24.66
C GLU A 33 37.87 24.08 -23.48
N LEU A 34 37.24 24.91 -22.59
CA LEU A 34 36.36 24.44 -21.53
C LEU A 34 34.99 24.04 -22.08
N ASN A 35 35.00 23.24 -23.14
CA ASN A 35 33.77 22.61 -23.61
C ASN A 35 33.30 21.58 -22.58
N PHE A 36 32.43 22.02 -21.68
CA PHE A 36 31.64 21.11 -20.86
C PHE A 36 30.61 20.43 -21.74
N THR A 37 31.08 19.50 -22.61
CA THR A 37 30.16 18.59 -23.28
C THR A 37 29.54 17.74 -22.18
N PRO A 38 28.23 17.88 -21.95
CA PRO A 38 27.58 17.06 -20.96
C PRO A 38 27.75 15.60 -21.31
N LYS A 39 28.33 14.82 -20.38
CA LYS A 39 28.56 13.38 -20.59
C LYS A 39 27.29 12.62 -20.23
N PRO A 40 26.94 11.57 -20.99
CA PRO A 40 25.85 10.70 -20.63
C PRO A 40 26.06 10.09 -19.22
N TYR A 41 25.03 10.09 -18.42
CA TYR A 41 25.05 9.54 -17.07
C TYR A 41 23.86 8.61 -16.87
N LYS A 42 23.84 7.87 -15.77
CA LYS A 42 22.77 6.93 -15.45
C LYS A 42 22.23 7.20 -14.05
N ILE A 43 20.94 6.97 -13.88
CA ILE A 43 20.30 6.85 -12.60
C ILE A 43 20.28 5.35 -12.26
N ILE A 44 20.73 4.98 -11.07
CA ILE A 44 20.85 3.60 -10.62
C ILE A 44 20.05 3.47 -9.32
N LEU A 45 19.12 2.53 -9.28
CA LEU A 45 18.41 2.16 -8.05
C LEU A 45 19.36 1.31 -7.21
N SER A 46 19.71 1.80 -6.03
CA SER A 46 20.76 1.18 -5.20
C SER A 46 20.19 0.27 -4.13
N ARG A 47 19.12 0.69 -3.44
CA ARG A 47 18.52 -0.06 -2.33
C ARG A 47 17.02 0.00 -2.35
N LEU A 48 16.41 -1.09 -1.89
CA LEU A 48 14.98 -1.19 -1.60
C LEU A 48 14.81 -1.42 -0.09
N ILE A 49 14.01 -0.58 0.54
CA ILE A 49 13.67 -0.69 1.96
C ILE A 49 12.15 -0.87 2.04
N VAL A 50 11.69 -1.94 2.67
CA VAL A 50 10.25 -2.24 2.84
C VAL A 50 9.94 -2.31 4.32
N ASN A 51 8.95 -1.54 4.77
CA ASN A 51 8.57 -1.43 6.18
C ASN A 51 9.74 -1.13 7.12
N GLY A 52 10.73 -0.33 6.64
CA GLY A 52 11.92 0.03 7.40
C GLY A 52 13.04 -1.00 7.39
N THR A 53 12.88 -2.13 6.72
CA THR A 53 13.89 -3.18 6.58
C THR A 53 14.48 -3.16 5.18
N GLU A 54 15.81 -3.16 5.07
CA GLU A 54 16.50 -3.26 3.78
C GLU A 54 16.33 -4.66 3.19
N ILE A 55 15.89 -4.73 1.93
CA ILE A 55 15.67 -5.98 1.20
C ILE A 55 16.97 -6.34 0.46
N GLN A 56 17.47 -7.52 0.74
CA GLN A 56 18.66 -8.06 0.09
C GLN A 56 18.30 -9.06 -1.01
N VAL A 57 19.22 -9.24 -1.95
CA VAL A 57 19.05 -10.23 -3.04
C VAL A 57 19.06 -11.64 -2.45
N GLY A 58 17.99 -12.40 -2.71
CA GLY A 58 17.86 -13.78 -2.26
C GLY A 58 17.52 -13.95 -0.78
N ASP A 59 17.00 -12.89 -0.13
CA ASP A 59 16.52 -12.97 1.23
C ASP A 59 15.21 -13.80 1.36
N GLU A 60 14.77 -14.06 2.60
CA GLU A 60 13.56 -14.84 2.87
C GLU A 60 12.27 -14.19 2.32
N THR A 61 12.29 -12.89 2.04
CA THR A 61 11.13 -12.18 1.49
C THR A 61 10.86 -12.53 0.03
N GLY A 62 11.89 -12.95 -0.71
CA GLY A 62 11.81 -13.31 -2.12
C GLY A 62 11.48 -12.13 -3.05
N ILE A 63 11.48 -10.89 -2.56
CA ILE A 63 11.13 -9.69 -3.34
C ILE A 63 12.18 -9.42 -4.41
N LEU A 64 13.46 -9.57 -4.06
CA LEU A 64 14.58 -9.36 -4.97
C LEU A 64 15.31 -10.67 -5.26
N GLN A 65 15.24 -11.13 -6.51
CA GLN A 65 16.02 -12.28 -6.98
C GLN A 65 17.36 -11.87 -7.58
N GLN A 66 17.50 -10.62 -7.97
CA GLN A 66 18.69 -9.99 -8.53
C GLN A 66 18.83 -8.55 -8.03
N ALA A 67 19.93 -7.91 -8.32
CA ALA A 67 20.16 -6.52 -7.91
C ALA A 67 19.04 -5.59 -8.42
N LEU A 68 18.63 -4.62 -7.59
CA LEU A 68 17.49 -3.76 -7.86
C LEU A 68 17.57 -3.04 -9.22
N TYR A 69 18.77 -2.60 -9.62
CA TYR A 69 18.98 -1.94 -10.92
C TYR A 69 18.81 -2.88 -12.14
N CYS A 70 18.79 -4.20 -11.94
CA CYS A 70 18.50 -5.20 -12.97
C CYS A 70 17.06 -5.71 -12.91
N THR A 71 16.30 -5.32 -11.89
CA THR A 71 14.96 -5.81 -11.62
C THR A 71 13.93 -4.83 -12.22
N PRO A 72 13.19 -5.22 -13.28
CA PRO A 72 12.20 -4.34 -13.90
C PRO A 72 10.91 -4.24 -13.10
N GLU A 73 10.63 -5.26 -12.29
CA GLU A 73 9.38 -5.37 -11.51
C GLU A 73 9.62 -5.99 -10.14
N ILE A 74 8.88 -5.52 -9.15
CA ILE A 74 8.85 -6.06 -7.80
C ILE A 74 7.41 -6.34 -7.36
N THR A 75 7.23 -7.35 -6.53
CA THR A 75 5.91 -7.68 -5.96
C THR A 75 5.95 -7.49 -4.45
N LEU A 76 5.02 -6.67 -3.94
CA LEU A 76 4.85 -6.40 -2.53
C LEU A 76 3.54 -7.00 -2.03
N ASN A 77 3.54 -7.55 -0.83
CA ASN A 77 2.33 -8.01 -0.17
C ASN A 77 1.51 -6.82 0.37
N ALA A 78 0.25 -7.05 0.68
CA ALA A 78 -0.65 -6.01 1.18
C ALA A 78 -0.19 -5.34 2.49
N ASP A 79 0.55 -6.05 3.32
CA ASP A 79 1.15 -5.58 4.56
C ASP A 79 2.47 -4.81 4.35
N GLN A 80 3.03 -4.88 3.15
CA GLN A 80 4.27 -4.21 2.70
C GLN A 80 3.96 -2.92 1.94
N SER A 81 2.99 -2.15 2.40
CA SER A 81 2.49 -0.96 1.69
C SER A 81 3.37 0.29 1.84
N MET A 82 4.43 0.22 2.65
CA MET A 82 5.42 1.28 2.80
C MET A 82 6.75 0.81 2.23
N PHE A 83 7.25 1.51 1.23
CA PHE A 83 8.58 1.25 0.69
C PHE A 83 9.37 2.54 0.45
N SER A 84 10.68 2.41 0.48
CA SER A 84 11.63 3.46 0.14
C SER A 84 12.65 2.91 -0.84
N ILE A 85 12.91 3.66 -1.89
CA ILE A 85 13.93 3.33 -2.90
C ILE A 85 15.01 4.38 -2.82
N GLU A 86 16.23 3.94 -2.60
CA GLU A 86 17.41 4.77 -2.75
C GLU A 86 17.91 4.70 -4.17
N PHE A 87 18.35 5.84 -4.70
CA PHE A 87 18.93 5.92 -6.00
C PHE A 87 20.21 6.77 -5.97
N ALA A 88 21.10 6.48 -6.89
CA ALA A 88 22.33 7.22 -7.12
C ALA A 88 22.42 7.63 -8.59
N THR A 89 23.14 8.72 -8.86
CA THR A 89 23.43 9.16 -10.21
C THR A 89 24.92 9.06 -10.46
N SER A 90 25.31 8.66 -11.67
CA SER A 90 26.70 8.70 -12.10
C SER A 90 27.13 10.08 -12.60
N ASN A 91 26.30 11.10 -12.39
CA ASN A 91 26.62 12.49 -12.71
C ASN A 91 27.46 13.12 -11.58
N TYR A 92 28.74 13.31 -11.81
CA TYR A 92 29.68 13.90 -10.85
C TYR A 92 29.84 15.42 -11.03
N VAL A 93 29.12 16.03 -11.99
CA VAL A 93 29.17 17.47 -12.22
C VAL A 93 28.27 18.16 -11.21
N ALA A 94 28.86 18.93 -10.30
CA ALA A 94 28.16 19.54 -9.16
C ALA A 94 27.00 20.45 -9.56
N ALA A 95 27.05 21.08 -10.74
CA ALA A 95 26.01 22.01 -11.21
C ALA A 95 24.69 21.31 -11.58
N ASN A 96 24.71 20.02 -11.92
CA ASN A 96 23.53 19.28 -12.39
C ASN A 96 23.12 18.14 -11.44
N LYS A 97 23.71 18.12 -10.25
CA LYS A 97 23.65 16.95 -9.36
C LYS A 97 22.26 16.69 -8.80
N ASP A 98 21.36 17.65 -8.81
CA ASP A 98 20.17 17.62 -7.97
C ASP A 98 18.85 17.78 -8.73
N ASP A 99 18.87 17.81 -10.05
CA ASP A 99 17.65 18.07 -10.80
C ASP A 99 17.04 16.77 -11.34
N ILE A 100 16.62 15.92 -10.40
CA ILE A 100 15.89 14.67 -10.70
C ILE A 100 14.45 14.83 -10.27
N ILE A 101 13.55 14.38 -11.13
CA ILE A 101 12.13 14.29 -10.84
C ILE A 101 11.66 12.85 -10.92
N TYR A 102 10.65 12.55 -10.11
CA TYR A 102 10.05 11.24 -10.07
C TYR A 102 8.53 11.29 -9.99
N LYS A 103 7.89 10.25 -10.46
CA LYS A 103 6.44 10.06 -10.43
C LYS A 103 6.13 8.60 -10.19
N LEU A 104 5.10 8.32 -9.38
CA LEU A 104 4.53 6.98 -9.20
C LEU A 104 3.14 6.95 -9.85
N GLU A 105 3.06 6.44 -11.06
CA GLU A 105 1.79 6.25 -11.77
C GLU A 105 0.94 5.20 -11.03
N GLY A 106 -0.36 5.45 -10.95
CA GLY A 106 -1.26 4.64 -10.14
C GLY A 106 -1.39 5.12 -8.68
N PHE A 107 -0.54 6.06 -8.23
CA PHE A 107 -0.64 6.72 -6.93
C PHE A 107 -0.88 8.22 -7.07
N SER A 108 -0.05 8.91 -7.84
CA SER A 108 -0.20 10.33 -8.19
C SER A 108 0.22 10.58 -9.63
N ASN A 109 -0.42 11.57 -10.26
CA ASN A 109 -0.03 12.00 -11.60
C ASN A 109 0.98 13.16 -11.58
N ASP A 110 1.32 13.70 -10.42
CA ASP A 110 2.21 14.83 -10.27
C ASP A 110 3.68 14.40 -10.25
N TRP A 111 4.53 15.20 -10.88
CA TRP A 111 5.96 15.06 -10.79
C TRP A 111 6.48 15.71 -9.51
N ASN A 112 7.25 14.94 -8.76
CA ASN A 112 7.91 15.40 -7.54
C ASN A 112 9.38 15.62 -7.80
N SER A 113 9.98 16.66 -7.20
CA SER A 113 11.41 16.90 -7.28
C SER A 113 12.13 16.14 -6.17
N ALA A 114 13.19 15.41 -6.55
CA ALA A 114 14.10 14.75 -5.62
C ALA A 114 15.31 15.62 -5.25
N ARG A 115 15.18 16.94 -5.36
CA ARG A 115 16.30 17.87 -5.10
C ARG A 115 16.90 17.65 -3.70
N GLY A 116 18.17 17.25 -3.66
CA GLY A 116 18.88 16.96 -2.41
C GLY A 116 18.49 15.67 -1.71
N LEU A 117 17.54 14.90 -2.26
CA LEU A 117 17.13 13.61 -1.73
C LEU A 117 17.76 12.50 -2.55
N HIS A 118 18.22 11.45 -1.88
CA HIS A 118 18.71 10.23 -2.50
C HIS A 118 17.75 9.05 -2.32
N ASN A 119 16.61 9.29 -1.67
CA ASN A 119 15.59 8.30 -1.41
C ASN A 119 14.19 8.82 -1.75
N ILE A 120 13.36 7.93 -2.24
CA ILE A 120 11.96 8.16 -2.57
C ILE A 120 11.15 7.22 -1.69
N THR A 121 10.28 7.77 -0.84
CA THR A 121 9.46 6.98 0.08
C THR A 121 7.98 7.16 -0.25
N TYR A 122 7.28 6.06 -0.37
CA TYR A 122 5.83 6.01 -0.50
C TYR A 122 5.25 5.17 0.62
N THR A 123 4.10 5.60 1.12
CA THR A 123 3.38 4.93 2.18
C THR A 123 1.93 4.69 1.76
N ASN A 124 1.35 3.61 2.27
CA ASN A 124 -0.07 3.29 2.09
C ASN A 124 -0.49 3.14 0.61
N LEU A 125 0.29 2.36 -0.15
CA LEU A 125 -0.10 2.04 -1.52
C LEU A 125 -1.33 1.14 -1.55
N ASN A 126 -2.23 1.48 -2.45
CA ASN A 126 -3.37 0.61 -2.75
C ASN A 126 -2.92 -0.63 -3.53
N ALA A 127 -3.67 -1.72 -3.39
CA ALA A 127 -3.45 -2.91 -4.22
C ALA A 127 -3.61 -2.56 -5.70
N GLY A 128 -2.69 -3.03 -6.52
CA GLY A 128 -2.65 -2.76 -7.95
C GLY A 128 -1.24 -2.67 -8.49
N THR A 129 -1.12 -2.22 -9.73
CA THR A 129 0.15 -2.01 -10.41
C THR A 129 0.49 -0.52 -10.44
N HIS A 130 1.68 -0.19 -9.99
CA HIS A 130 2.22 1.16 -9.95
C HIS A 130 3.52 1.20 -10.74
N ASN A 131 3.74 2.27 -11.53
CA ASN A 131 4.98 2.47 -12.27
C ASN A 131 5.74 3.64 -11.68
N LEU A 132 6.89 3.38 -11.06
CA LEU A 132 7.82 4.41 -10.65
C LEU A 132 8.67 4.82 -11.84
N ILE A 133 8.63 6.10 -12.17
CA ILE A 133 9.40 6.71 -13.24
C ILE A 133 10.32 7.74 -12.61
N ILE A 134 11.62 7.61 -12.86
CA ILE A 134 12.64 8.55 -12.39
C ILE A 134 13.40 9.07 -13.62
N LYS A 135 13.51 10.38 -13.74
CA LYS A 135 14.20 11.03 -14.85
C LYS A 135 14.84 12.34 -14.43
N PRO A 136 15.82 12.86 -15.19
CA PRO A 136 16.32 14.21 -14.98
C PRO A 136 15.24 15.24 -15.32
N ASN A 137 15.26 16.38 -14.62
CA ASN A 137 14.39 17.52 -14.89
C ASN A 137 15.03 18.40 -15.96
N GLY A 138 14.37 18.61 -17.11
CA GLY A 138 14.82 19.56 -18.12
C GLY A 138 15.43 18.93 -19.37
N LYS A 139 16.39 19.65 -19.98
CA LYS A 139 16.93 19.35 -21.31
C LYS A 139 17.83 18.10 -21.40
N ASP A 140 18.17 17.50 -20.27
CA ASP A 140 19.16 16.42 -20.21
C ASP A 140 18.55 15.01 -20.40
N GLU A 141 17.29 14.89 -20.74
CA GLU A 141 16.65 13.59 -21.03
C GLU A 141 17.38 12.78 -22.13
N SER A 142 18.03 13.49 -23.08
CA SER A 142 18.84 12.83 -24.12
C SER A 142 20.15 12.21 -23.60
N LEU A 143 20.62 12.68 -22.45
CA LEU A 143 21.87 12.26 -21.82
C LEU A 143 21.68 11.21 -20.73
N CYS A 144 20.47 11.11 -20.19
CA CYS A 144 20.15 10.16 -19.13
C CYS A 144 18.82 9.46 -19.44
N PRO A 145 18.84 8.17 -19.70
CA PRO A 145 17.61 7.41 -19.94
C PRO A 145 16.75 7.38 -18.68
N GLN A 146 15.45 7.41 -18.87
CA GLN A 146 14.48 7.24 -17.78
C GLN A 146 14.62 5.86 -17.15
N VAL A 147 14.44 5.78 -15.85
CA VAL A 147 14.40 4.52 -15.11
C VAL A 147 12.96 4.20 -14.77
N HIS A 148 12.53 3.01 -15.09
CA HIS A 148 11.20 2.48 -14.80
C HIS A 148 11.31 1.31 -13.84
N LEU A 149 10.47 1.29 -12.82
CA LEU A 149 10.29 0.17 -11.91
C LEU A 149 8.80 -0.08 -11.73
N THR A 150 8.34 -1.25 -12.12
CA THR A 150 6.95 -1.67 -11.92
C THR A 150 6.79 -2.30 -10.55
N ILE A 151 5.80 -1.85 -9.78
CA ILE A 151 5.54 -2.30 -8.42
C ILE A 151 4.13 -2.90 -8.39
N HIS A 152 4.05 -4.21 -8.15
CA HIS A 152 2.81 -4.93 -7.99
C HIS A 152 2.49 -5.07 -6.51
N VAL A 153 1.43 -4.42 -6.03
CA VAL A 153 0.94 -4.56 -4.66
C VAL A 153 -0.22 -5.54 -4.65
N LEU A 154 -0.05 -6.68 -3.99
CA LEU A 154 -1.07 -7.71 -3.90
C LEU A 154 -2.23 -7.25 -3.02
N PRO A 155 -3.49 -7.59 -3.36
CA PRO A 155 -4.62 -7.32 -2.51
C PRO A 155 -4.54 -8.15 -1.22
N PRO A 156 -5.01 -7.61 -0.08
CA PRO A 156 -5.05 -8.37 1.16
C PRO A 156 -6.00 -9.58 1.02
N TYR A 157 -5.65 -10.69 1.68
CA TYR A 157 -6.35 -11.97 1.59
C TYR A 157 -7.87 -11.87 1.82
N TYR A 158 -8.32 -10.92 2.68
CA TYR A 158 -9.74 -10.71 2.99
C TYR A 158 -10.51 -9.94 1.89
N LYS A 159 -9.82 -9.39 0.88
CA LYS A 159 -10.42 -8.73 -0.31
C LYS A 159 -10.32 -9.60 -1.57
N THR A 160 -9.95 -10.86 -1.44
CA THR A 160 -9.93 -11.78 -2.59
C THR A 160 -11.34 -12.27 -2.93
N PRO A 161 -11.62 -12.64 -4.17
CA PRO A 161 -12.94 -13.17 -4.56
C PRO A 161 -13.34 -14.41 -3.76
N LEU A 162 -12.36 -15.23 -3.36
CA LEU A 162 -12.57 -16.39 -2.51
C LEU A 162 -13.03 -16.00 -1.10
N ALA A 163 -12.48 -14.92 -0.53
CA ALA A 163 -12.92 -14.41 0.78
C ALA A 163 -14.38 -13.94 0.73
N TYR A 164 -14.79 -13.25 -0.34
CA TYR A 164 -16.18 -12.83 -0.51
C TYR A 164 -17.13 -13.99 -0.63
N LEU A 165 -16.73 -15.08 -1.31
CA LEU A 165 -17.53 -16.30 -1.39
C LEU A 165 -17.72 -16.93 0.01
N ILE A 166 -16.65 -16.99 0.82
CA ILE A 166 -16.73 -17.49 2.19
C ILE A 166 -17.67 -16.61 3.02
N TYR A 167 -17.58 -15.27 2.91
CA TYR A 167 -18.47 -14.36 3.64
C TYR A 167 -19.93 -14.57 3.26
N LEU A 168 -20.22 -14.80 1.97
CA LEU A 168 -21.57 -15.08 1.49
C LEU A 168 -22.11 -16.39 2.08
N ILE A 169 -21.31 -17.45 2.12
CA ILE A 169 -21.70 -18.74 2.72
C ILE A 169 -21.96 -18.57 4.23
N VAL A 170 -21.06 -17.93 4.95
CA VAL A 170 -21.20 -17.71 6.41
C VAL A 170 -22.45 -16.90 6.73
N THR A 171 -22.69 -15.81 6.00
CA THR A 171 -23.90 -14.99 6.19
C THR A 171 -25.17 -15.76 5.85
N GLY A 172 -25.15 -16.60 4.80
CA GLY A 172 -26.27 -17.48 4.43
C GLY A 172 -26.61 -18.50 5.53
N ILE A 173 -25.58 -19.16 6.10
CA ILE A 173 -25.74 -20.10 7.21
C ILE A 173 -26.31 -19.37 8.45
N LEU A 174 -25.79 -18.19 8.77
CA LEU A 174 -26.28 -17.40 9.90
C LEU A 174 -27.75 -17.03 9.74
N LEU A 175 -28.13 -16.52 8.58
CA LEU A 175 -29.53 -16.20 8.28
C LEU A 175 -30.44 -17.43 8.37
N TRP A 176 -30.02 -18.55 7.80
CA TRP A 176 -30.77 -19.81 7.89
C TRP A 176 -30.96 -20.24 9.34
N TYR A 177 -29.91 -20.16 10.16
CA TYR A 177 -29.99 -20.47 11.60
C TYR A 177 -30.95 -19.55 12.33
N LEU A 178 -30.91 -18.24 12.07
CA LEU A 178 -31.83 -17.27 12.67
C LEU A 178 -33.28 -17.56 12.29
N VAL A 179 -33.56 -17.82 11.01
CA VAL A 179 -34.90 -18.16 10.53
C VAL A 179 -35.40 -19.46 11.17
N ARG A 180 -34.53 -20.45 11.27
CA ARG A 180 -34.88 -21.74 11.89
C ARG A 180 -35.20 -21.58 13.37
N THR A 181 -34.40 -20.86 14.13
CA THR A 181 -34.63 -20.61 15.54
C THR A 181 -35.90 -19.77 15.77
N TYR A 182 -36.15 -18.77 14.93
CA TYR A 182 -37.37 -17.97 14.97
C TYR A 182 -38.64 -18.81 14.75
N LYS A 183 -38.62 -19.65 13.69
CA LYS A 183 -39.74 -20.59 13.41
C LYS A 183 -39.97 -21.58 14.54
N SER A 184 -38.92 -22.11 15.15
CA SER A 184 -38.99 -23.03 16.28
C SER A 184 -39.63 -22.34 17.51
N ARG A 185 -39.26 -21.10 17.79
CA ARG A 185 -39.86 -20.32 18.90
C ARG A 185 -41.35 -20.02 18.67
N ILE A 186 -41.76 -19.74 17.43
CA ILE A 186 -43.19 -19.54 17.10
C ILE A 186 -43.97 -20.83 17.35
N LYS A 187 -43.52 -21.98 16.83
CA LYS A 187 -44.17 -23.27 17.04
C LYS A 187 -44.34 -23.61 18.55
N LEU A 188 -43.26 -23.36 19.32
CA LEU A 188 -43.31 -23.58 20.78
C LEU A 188 -44.35 -22.69 21.47
N ARG A 189 -44.45 -21.43 21.07
CA ARG A 189 -45.45 -20.50 21.61
C ARG A 189 -46.89 -20.93 21.26
N GLU A 190 -47.11 -21.44 20.07
CA GLU A 190 -48.41 -21.94 19.64
C GLU A 190 -48.79 -23.20 20.40
N SER A 191 -47.87 -24.18 20.58
CA SER A 191 -48.15 -25.38 21.37
C SER A 191 -48.47 -25.06 22.81
N LEU A 192 -47.75 -24.13 23.47
CA LEU A 192 -48.04 -23.68 24.83
C LEU A 192 -49.41 -23.01 24.95
N LYS A 193 -49.80 -22.19 23.96
CA LYS A 193 -51.14 -21.60 23.94
C LYS A 193 -52.22 -22.67 23.79
N TYR A 194 -52.01 -23.69 23.03
CA TYR A 194 -52.94 -24.81 22.83
C TYR A 194 -53.13 -25.59 24.14
N GLU A 195 -52.06 -25.93 24.84
CA GLU A 195 -52.09 -26.59 26.13
C GLU A 195 -52.82 -25.74 27.19
N GLN A 196 -52.51 -24.45 27.27
CA GLN A 196 -53.20 -23.55 28.21
C GLN A 196 -54.69 -23.46 27.92
N LYS A 197 -55.10 -23.44 26.66
CA LYS A 197 -56.53 -23.46 26.30
C LYS A 197 -57.17 -24.75 26.71
N HIS A 198 -56.55 -25.90 26.43
CA HIS A 198 -57.08 -27.20 26.83
C HIS A 198 -57.24 -27.34 28.35
N ILE A 199 -56.27 -26.87 29.14
CA ILE A 199 -56.38 -26.86 30.60
C ILE A 199 -57.56 -26.01 31.06
N ARG A 200 -57.76 -24.81 30.52
CA ARG A 200 -58.88 -23.94 30.85
C ARG A 200 -60.23 -24.57 30.50
N ASP A 201 -60.34 -25.24 29.35
CA ASP A 201 -61.55 -25.88 28.91
C ASP A 201 -61.89 -27.06 29.82
N VAL A 202 -60.92 -27.85 30.26
CA VAL A 202 -61.09 -28.95 31.23
C VAL A 202 -61.47 -28.40 32.60
N GLU A 203 -60.88 -27.32 33.08
CA GLU A 203 -61.24 -26.68 34.35
C GLU A 203 -62.68 -26.14 34.34
N ALA A 204 -63.09 -25.47 33.25
CA ALA A 204 -64.45 -24.97 33.05
C ALA A 204 -65.47 -26.11 33.06
N LEU A 205 -65.10 -27.21 32.43
CA LEU A 205 -65.95 -28.40 32.38
C LEU A 205 -66.14 -29.05 33.82
N ASN A 206 -65.03 -29.10 34.55
CA ASN A 206 -65.09 -29.62 35.95
C ASN A 206 -65.84 -28.70 36.84
N GLN A 207 -65.69 -27.38 36.72
CA GLN A 207 -66.52 -26.40 37.52
C GLN A 207 -68.00 -26.50 37.18
N SER A 208 -68.36 -26.68 35.92
CA SER A 208 -69.80 -26.85 35.54
C SER A 208 -70.34 -28.16 36.08
N LYS A 209 -69.60 -29.27 36.09
CA LYS A 209 -69.98 -30.50 36.74
C LYS A 209 -70.20 -30.32 38.27
N LEU A 210 -69.25 -29.64 38.93
CA LEU A 210 -69.37 -29.37 40.36
C LEU A 210 -70.61 -28.52 40.67
N ARG A 211 -70.89 -27.51 39.89
CA ARG A 211 -72.11 -26.69 40.04
C ARG A 211 -73.38 -27.51 39.83
N PHE A 212 -73.39 -28.38 38.83
CA PHE A 212 -74.50 -29.29 38.55
C PHE A 212 -74.75 -30.21 39.74
N PHE A 213 -73.72 -30.84 40.30
CA PHE A 213 -73.83 -31.71 41.46
C PHE A 213 -74.29 -30.96 42.72
N THR A 214 -73.80 -29.74 42.91
CA THR A 214 -74.24 -28.89 44.06
C THR A 214 -75.70 -28.48 43.96
N ASN A 215 -76.15 -28.11 42.76
CA ASN A 215 -77.56 -27.75 42.52
C ASN A 215 -78.48 -28.97 42.71
N ILE A 216 -78.13 -30.13 42.18
CA ILE A 216 -78.88 -31.37 42.39
C ILE A 216 -78.98 -31.74 43.91
N SER A 217 -77.86 -31.65 44.62
CA SER A 217 -77.83 -31.92 46.05
C SER A 217 -78.71 -30.96 46.88
N HIS A 218 -78.84 -29.72 46.38
CA HIS A 218 -79.70 -28.73 46.99
C HIS A 218 -81.17 -29.01 46.71
N GLU A 219 -81.55 -29.43 45.49
CA GLU A 219 -82.93 -29.79 45.13
C GLU A 219 -83.42 -31.06 45.86
N PHE A 220 -82.51 -32.02 46.08
CA PHE A 220 -82.88 -33.23 46.85
C PHE A 220 -82.96 -33.03 48.35
N ARG A 221 -82.60 -31.83 48.89
CA ARG A 221 -82.64 -31.52 50.33
C ARG A 221 -83.89 -30.71 50.77
N THR A 222 -84.70 -30.28 49.80
CA THR A 222 -85.98 -29.62 50.13
C THR A 222 -87.11 -30.62 50.06
N PRO A 223 -87.72 -31.00 51.17
CA PRO A 223 -88.86 -31.88 51.18
C PRO A 223 -90.09 -31.23 50.57
#